data_6d2865effb69c42906e5320011361e45
#
_entry.id   6d2865effb69c42906e5320011361e45
#
_cell.length_a   1.000
_cell.length_b   1.000
_cell.length_c   1.000
_cell.angle_alpha   90.00
_cell.angle_beta   90.00
_cell.angle_gamma   90.00
#
_symmetry.space_group_name_H-M   'P 1'
#
loop_
_entity.id
_entity.type
_entity.pdbx_description
1 polymer ?
#
loop_
_entity_poly.entity_id
_entity_poly.type
_entity_poly.pdbx_seq_one_letter_code
_entity_poly.pdbx_strand_id
1 'polypeptide(L)'
;MIWQNIKKKKILGLIALSVLSVGGISFKLSQGNGSNKDITEFTISAESGSLPGLITASGELKANKSVNVSPKRQGILDEIFVEEGDQVKKGDLIAKMDFGDLEFRIDEIKANYETQKASYLRRKMLFNEGAISAEEYEEYKNRFLSSEAKFKQIEVEENETKIRAPFQGVITSRYAVPGAFVTPTTSASSSR
;
A
#
# COMPACT_ATOMS: atom_id res chain seq x y z
N MET A 1 38.22 70.63 98.83
CA MET A 1 38.56 69.46 97.96
C MET A 1 37.29 68.75 97.44
N ILE A 2 36.13 69.44 97.26
CA ILE A 2 34.82 68.86 96.87
C ILE A 2 34.34 69.35 95.49
N TRP A 3 34.92 70.42 94.92
CA TRP A 3 34.35 71.06 93.71
C TRP A 3 34.91 70.49 92.39
N GLN A 4 35.95 69.73 92.43
CA GLN A 4 36.47 69.06 91.22
C GLN A 4 35.71 67.78 90.78
N ASN A 5 35.07 67.13 91.75
CA ASN A 5 34.37 65.88 91.45
C ASN A 5 33.02 66.07 90.71
N ILE A 6 32.40 67.25 90.86
CA ILE A 6 31.11 67.54 90.22
C ILE A 6 31.23 67.81 88.69
N LYS A 7 32.35 68.48 88.31
CA LYS A 7 32.63 68.75 86.87
C LYS A 7 32.94 67.45 86.12
N LYS A 8 33.70 66.51 86.75
CA LYS A 8 33.97 65.19 86.08
C LYS A 8 32.77 64.34 85.92
N LYS A 9 31.80 64.31 86.85
CA LYS A 9 30.55 63.55 86.73
C LYS A 9 29.64 64.14 85.64
N LYS A 10 29.59 65.48 85.51
CA LYS A 10 28.77 66.10 84.39
C LYS A 10 29.38 65.87 83.04
N ILE A 11 30.71 65.88 82.92
CA ILE A 11 31.38 65.56 81.64
C ILE A 11 31.23 64.07 81.31
N LEU A 12 31.30 63.21 82.30
CA LEU A 12 31.08 61.77 82.05
C LEU A 12 29.61 61.51 81.62
N GLY A 13 28.64 62.21 82.18
CA GLY A 13 27.23 62.13 81.80
C GLY A 13 26.99 62.65 80.36
N LEU A 14 27.64 63.72 79.95
CA LEU A 14 27.55 64.24 78.61
C LEU A 14 28.17 63.29 77.55
N ILE A 15 29.29 62.65 77.88
CA ILE A 15 29.93 61.66 77.05
C ILE A 15 29.05 60.42 76.93
N ALA A 16 28.42 59.97 78.03
CA ALA A 16 27.47 58.84 77.95
C ALA A 16 26.22 59.11 77.13
N LEU A 17 25.71 60.38 77.20
CA LEU A 17 24.54 60.78 76.39
C LEU A 17 24.90 60.89 74.91
N SER A 18 26.09 61.32 74.56
CA SER A 18 26.56 61.37 73.17
C SER A 18 26.81 59.99 72.57
N VAL A 19 27.34 59.07 73.32
CA VAL A 19 27.51 57.64 72.89
C VAL A 19 26.16 56.97 72.65
N LEU A 20 25.22 57.21 73.52
CA LEU A 20 23.84 56.67 73.35
C LEU A 20 23.09 57.25 72.11
N SER A 21 23.27 58.57 71.84
CA SER A 21 22.71 59.19 70.66
C SER A 21 23.32 58.70 69.33
N VAL A 22 24.62 58.51 69.25
CA VAL A 22 25.36 57.97 68.10
C VAL A 22 25.03 56.51 67.92
N GLY A 23 24.94 55.72 69.03
CA GLY A 23 24.55 54.31 68.95
C GLY A 23 23.11 54.09 68.47
N GLY A 24 22.18 54.99 68.93
CA GLY A 24 20.79 54.94 68.52
C GLY A 24 20.60 55.30 67.03
N ILE A 25 21.35 56.25 66.53
CA ILE A 25 21.29 56.65 65.12
C ILE A 25 21.91 55.56 64.23
N SER A 26 23.04 54.98 64.65
CA SER A 26 23.66 53.88 63.90
C SER A 26 22.78 52.64 63.86
N PHE A 27 22.01 52.34 64.92
CA PHE A 27 21.07 51.23 64.97
C PHE A 27 19.84 51.46 64.05
N LYS A 28 19.36 52.70 63.94
CA LYS A 28 18.29 53.04 63.01
C LYS A 28 18.75 53.04 61.55
N LEU A 29 20.00 53.41 61.25
CA LEU A 29 20.53 53.31 59.90
C LEU A 29 20.88 51.88 59.50
N SER A 30 21.14 50.96 60.45
CA SER A 30 21.42 49.55 60.15
C SER A 30 20.17 48.72 59.99
N GLN A 31 18.98 49.23 60.36
CA GLN A 31 17.73 48.69 59.85
C GLN A 31 17.55 49.22 58.43
N GLY A 32 18.39 48.77 57.51
CA GLY A 32 18.24 48.94 56.11
C GLY A 32 16.85 48.45 55.75
N ASN A 33 16.10 49.36 55.20
CA ASN A 33 14.82 49.13 54.56
C ASN A 33 15.11 48.15 53.42
N GLY A 34 15.13 46.86 53.76
CA GLY A 34 15.03 45.83 52.73
C GLY A 34 13.67 46.03 52.07
N SER A 35 13.64 46.94 51.15
CA SER A 35 12.51 47.01 50.22
C SER A 35 12.51 45.67 49.51
N ASN A 36 11.75 44.75 50.05
CA ASN A 36 11.31 43.61 49.29
C ASN A 36 10.53 44.21 48.10
N LYS A 37 11.25 44.52 47.05
CA LYS A 37 10.61 44.75 45.75
C LYS A 37 9.88 43.45 45.46
N ASP A 38 8.58 43.54 45.53
CA ASP A 38 7.70 42.47 45.18
C ASP A 38 7.94 42.19 43.69
N ILE A 39 8.74 41.21 43.41
CA ILE A 39 9.10 40.83 41.99
C ILE A 39 8.06 39.92 41.37
N THR A 40 6.95 39.67 42.10
CA THR A 40 5.83 38.84 41.58
C THR A 40 5.22 39.37 40.31
N GLU A 41 5.31 40.74 40.06
CA GLU A 41 4.88 41.31 38.78
C GLU A 41 5.81 40.95 37.61
N PHE A 42 7.02 40.54 37.87
CA PHE A 42 8.04 40.22 36.85
C PHE A 42 8.42 38.75 36.79
N THR A 43 7.78 37.89 37.60
CA THR A 43 8.03 36.46 37.64
C THR A 43 6.78 35.72 37.29
N ILE A 44 6.89 34.81 36.30
CA ILE A 44 5.86 33.84 35.96
C ILE A 44 6.30 32.50 36.53
N SER A 45 5.39 31.85 37.29
CA SER A 45 5.63 30.51 37.77
C SER A 45 5.79 29.55 36.58
N ALA A 46 6.86 28.78 36.57
CA ALA A 46 7.03 27.73 35.57
C ALA A 46 6.05 26.60 35.84
N GLU A 47 5.12 26.38 34.96
CA GLU A 47 4.21 25.23 34.99
C GLU A 47 4.79 24.09 34.14
N SER A 48 4.81 22.90 34.73
CA SER A 48 5.14 21.70 34.00
C SER A 48 3.91 21.25 33.20
N GLY A 49 3.96 21.48 31.91
CA GLY A 49 2.92 21.04 31.00
C GLY A 49 3.48 20.09 29.94
N SER A 50 2.65 19.17 29.43
CA SER A 50 3.00 18.39 28.25
C SER A 50 2.84 19.27 27.02
N LEU A 51 3.90 19.42 26.25
CA LEU A 51 3.83 20.01 24.90
C LEU A 51 3.34 18.92 23.93
N PRO A 52 2.15 19.02 23.36
CA PRO A 52 1.74 18.09 22.30
C PRO A 52 2.61 18.37 21.08
N GLY A 53 3.58 17.50 20.85
CA GLY A 53 4.36 17.48 19.61
C GLY A 53 3.50 16.93 18.49
N LEU A 54 2.95 17.78 17.63
CA LEU A 54 2.27 17.35 16.41
C LEU A 54 3.32 17.08 15.34
N ILE A 55 3.50 15.81 15.01
CA ILE A 55 4.34 15.40 13.88
C ILE A 55 3.42 15.17 12.68
N THR A 56 3.53 16.01 11.66
CA THR A 56 2.83 15.83 10.40
C THR A 56 3.79 15.17 9.41
N ALA A 57 3.37 14.03 8.87
CA ALA A 57 4.10 13.34 7.80
C ALA A 57 3.20 13.29 6.57
N SER A 58 3.75 13.58 5.40
CA SER A 58 3.11 13.36 4.11
C SER A 58 3.70 12.12 3.46
N GLY A 59 2.88 11.35 2.77
CA GLY A 59 3.29 10.16 2.06
C GLY A 59 2.41 9.93 0.85
N GLU A 60 2.93 9.23 -0.14
CA GLU A 60 2.21 8.80 -1.34
C GLU A 60 1.87 7.32 -1.21
N LEU A 61 0.60 6.97 -1.42
CA LEU A 61 0.16 5.58 -1.52
C LEU A 61 0.36 5.10 -2.95
N LYS A 62 1.23 4.10 -3.12
CA LYS A 62 1.44 3.43 -4.41
C LYS A 62 0.91 2.01 -4.36
N ALA A 63 0.33 1.58 -5.48
CA ALA A 63 -0.07 0.18 -5.62
C ALA A 63 1.15 -0.74 -5.51
N ASN A 64 1.05 -1.81 -4.73
CA ASN A 64 2.11 -2.80 -4.58
C ASN A 64 2.41 -3.54 -5.91
N LYS A 65 1.37 -3.72 -6.73
CA LYS A 65 1.47 -4.32 -8.07
C LYS A 65 0.59 -3.53 -9.02
N SER A 66 1.16 -3.14 -10.16
CA SER A 66 0.44 -2.56 -11.28
C SER A 66 0.91 -3.24 -12.55
N VAL A 67 -0.02 -3.62 -13.41
CA VAL A 67 0.30 -4.27 -14.70
C VAL A 67 -0.67 -3.79 -15.77
N ASN A 68 -0.14 -3.54 -16.95
CA ASN A 68 -0.97 -3.33 -18.13
C ASN A 68 -1.37 -4.68 -18.70
N VAL A 69 -2.67 -4.96 -18.67
CA VAL A 69 -3.23 -6.18 -19.25
C VAL A 69 -3.38 -5.96 -20.74
N SER A 70 -2.66 -6.73 -21.53
CA SER A 70 -2.69 -6.70 -22.99
C SER A 70 -2.99 -8.09 -23.56
N PRO A 71 -3.54 -8.18 -24.78
CA PRO A 71 -3.75 -9.46 -25.42
C PRO A 71 -2.43 -10.17 -25.72
N LYS A 72 -2.46 -11.49 -25.86
CA LYS A 72 -1.30 -12.27 -26.28
C LYS A 72 -1.10 -12.26 -27.80
N ARG A 73 -2.17 -12.00 -28.55
CA ARG A 73 -2.18 -11.91 -30.02
C ARG A 73 -2.80 -10.59 -30.46
N GLN A 74 -2.45 -10.14 -31.64
CA GLN A 74 -3.09 -8.99 -32.26
C GLN A 74 -4.48 -9.36 -32.78
N GLY A 75 -5.42 -8.43 -32.72
CA GLY A 75 -6.79 -8.64 -33.23
C GLY A 75 -7.69 -7.47 -32.88
N ILE A 76 -8.97 -7.62 -33.22
CA ILE A 76 -10.02 -6.65 -32.93
C ILE A 76 -10.62 -6.98 -31.56
N LEU A 77 -10.82 -5.98 -30.74
CA LEU A 77 -11.50 -6.13 -29.46
C LEU A 77 -13.02 -6.17 -29.69
N ASP A 78 -13.64 -7.30 -29.37
CA ASP A 78 -15.08 -7.50 -29.54
C ASP A 78 -15.84 -6.83 -28.39
N GLU A 79 -15.58 -7.27 -27.18
CA GLU A 79 -16.34 -6.85 -26.00
C GLU A 79 -15.44 -6.62 -24.80
N ILE A 80 -15.81 -5.65 -23.96
CA ILE A 80 -15.14 -5.35 -22.68
C ILE A 80 -16.19 -5.49 -21.57
N PHE A 81 -15.87 -6.30 -20.56
CA PHE A 81 -16.78 -6.67 -19.47
C PHE A 81 -16.56 -5.88 -18.18
N VAL A 82 -15.56 -4.98 -18.16
CA VAL A 82 -15.19 -4.23 -16.96
C VAL A 82 -15.06 -2.74 -17.24
N GLU A 83 -15.28 -1.93 -16.21
CA GLU A 83 -15.13 -0.48 -16.23
C GLU A 83 -14.03 -0.02 -15.27
N GLU A 84 -13.64 1.26 -15.39
CA GLU A 84 -12.70 1.87 -14.46
C GLU A 84 -13.32 1.94 -13.06
N GLY A 85 -12.58 1.50 -12.06
CA GLY A 85 -13.06 1.36 -10.68
C GLY A 85 -13.52 -0.03 -10.28
N ASP A 86 -13.76 -0.94 -11.25
CA ASP A 86 -14.23 -2.29 -10.96
C ASP A 86 -13.21 -3.14 -10.24
N GLN A 87 -13.69 -3.93 -9.27
CA GLN A 87 -12.89 -4.93 -8.58
C GLN A 87 -12.94 -6.26 -9.33
N VAL A 88 -11.76 -6.78 -9.66
CA VAL A 88 -11.62 -8.06 -10.36
C VAL A 88 -10.82 -9.06 -9.54
N LYS A 89 -11.15 -10.33 -9.66
CA LYS A 89 -10.41 -11.46 -9.09
C LYS A 89 -9.46 -12.05 -10.14
N LYS A 90 -8.45 -12.80 -9.69
CA LYS A 90 -7.58 -13.53 -10.61
C LYS A 90 -8.40 -14.48 -11.50
N GLY A 91 -8.25 -14.35 -12.81
CA GLY A 91 -8.94 -15.18 -13.81
C GLY A 91 -10.24 -14.58 -14.36
N ASP A 92 -10.77 -13.51 -13.75
CA ASP A 92 -11.98 -12.85 -14.25
C ASP A 92 -11.76 -12.36 -15.69
N LEU A 93 -12.81 -12.48 -16.51
CA LEU A 93 -12.80 -12.06 -17.91
C LEU A 93 -12.89 -10.53 -17.97
N ILE A 94 -11.87 -9.90 -18.53
CA ILE A 94 -11.79 -8.45 -18.72
C ILE A 94 -12.35 -8.07 -20.07
N ALA A 95 -11.92 -8.79 -21.12
CA ALA A 95 -12.33 -8.50 -22.48
C ALA A 95 -12.25 -9.76 -23.35
N LYS A 96 -12.96 -9.75 -24.47
CA LYS A 96 -12.96 -10.78 -25.50
C LYS A 96 -12.52 -10.15 -26.82
N MET A 97 -11.73 -10.89 -27.59
CA MET A 97 -11.29 -10.50 -28.91
C MET A 97 -12.12 -11.23 -29.98
N ASP A 98 -12.38 -10.55 -31.07
CA ASP A 98 -12.96 -11.15 -32.28
C ASP A 98 -11.84 -11.77 -33.14
N PHE A 99 -12.01 -13.02 -33.50
CA PHE A 99 -11.16 -13.77 -34.42
C PHE A 99 -11.93 -14.38 -35.59
N GLY A 100 -13.10 -13.84 -35.87
CA GLY A 100 -13.90 -14.17 -37.06
C GLY A 100 -14.28 -15.65 -37.19
N ASP A 101 -13.40 -16.44 -37.84
CA ASP A 101 -13.67 -17.85 -38.16
C ASP A 101 -13.29 -18.83 -37.03
N LEU A 102 -12.73 -18.36 -35.91
CA LEU A 102 -12.21 -19.24 -34.87
C LEU A 102 -13.31 -20.13 -34.25
N GLU A 103 -14.52 -19.63 -34.10
CA GLU A 103 -15.60 -20.40 -33.52
C GLU A 103 -15.98 -21.60 -34.43
N PHE A 104 -16.06 -21.40 -35.71
CA PHE A 104 -16.32 -22.48 -36.69
C PHE A 104 -15.18 -23.51 -36.73
N ARG A 105 -13.92 -23.04 -36.59
CA ARG A 105 -12.75 -23.94 -36.52
C ARG A 105 -12.75 -24.75 -35.23
N ILE A 106 -13.15 -24.18 -34.10
CA ILE A 106 -13.30 -24.89 -32.84
C ILE A 106 -14.33 -26.00 -32.98
N ASP A 107 -15.51 -25.72 -33.55
CA ASP A 107 -16.56 -26.68 -33.73
C ASP A 107 -16.15 -27.84 -34.65
N GLU A 108 -15.47 -27.54 -35.77
CA GLU A 108 -14.92 -28.56 -36.70
C GLU A 108 -13.94 -29.50 -36.00
N ILE A 109 -12.95 -28.91 -35.31
CA ILE A 109 -11.89 -29.69 -34.64
C ILE A 109 -12.46 -30.51 -33.49
N LYS A 110 -13.37 -29.94 -32.72
CA LYS A 110 -14.11 -30.62 -31.66
C LYS A 110 -14.92 -31.81 -32.17
N ALA A 111 -15.69 -31.62 -33.24
CA ALA A 111 -16.48 -32.69 -33.87
C ALA A 111 -15.59 -33.83 -34.35
N ASN A 112 -14.43 -33.50 -34.94
CA ASN A 112 -13.43 -34.49 -35.35
C ASN A 112 -12.86 -35.27 -34.15
N TYR A 113 -12.46 -34.54 -33.10
CA TYR A 113 -11.93 -35.14 -31.85
C TYR A 113 -12.97 -36.13 -31.24
N GLU A 114 -14.23 -35.72 -31.09
CA GLU A 114 -15.30 -36.59 -30.57
C GLU A 114 -15.50 -37.84 -31.41
N THR A 115 -15.45 -37.71 -32.76
CA THR A 115 -15.55 -38.83 -33.67
C THR A 115 -14.39 -39.82 -33.52
N GLN A 116 -13.13 -39.33 -33.46
CA GLN A 116 -11.96 -40.17 -33.28
C GLN A 116 -11.96 -40.84 -31.92
N LYS A 117 -12.34 -40.11 -30.87
CA LYS A 117 -12.49 -40.65 -29.51
C LYS A 117 -13.48 -41.79 -29.43
N ALA A 118 -14.67 -41.61 -30.00
CA ALA A 118 -15.71 -42.67 -30.07
C ALA A 118 -15.22 -43.89 -30.84
N SER A 119 -14.53 -43.70 -31.96
CA SER A 119 -13.95 -44.79 -32.77
C SER A 119 -12.86 -45.53 -31.99
N TYR A 120 -11.95 -44.84 -31.35
CA TYR A 120 -10.91 -45.42 -30.49
C TYR A 120 -11.52 -46.26 -29.35
N LEU A 121 -12.52 -45.73 -28.65
CA LEU A 121 -13.16 -46.43 -27.54
C LEU A 121 -13.83 -47.76 -27.99
N ARG A 122 -14.51 -47.75 -29.15
CA ARG A 122 -15.06 -48.96 -29.73
C ARG A 122 -14.00 -49.98 -30.07
N ARG A 123 -12.90 -49.56 -30.73
CA ARG A 123 -11.79 -50.45 -31.08
C ARG A 123 -11.06 -51.02 -29.87
N LYS A 124 -10.94 -50.21 -28.82
CA LYS A 124 -10.37 -50.64 -27.54
C LYS A 124 -11.16 -51.79 -26.91
N MET A 125 -12.50 -51.76 -26.99
CA MET A 125 -13.32 -52.86 -26.51
C MET A 125 -13.11 -54.12 -27.36
N LEU A 126 -13.16 -54.01 -28.71
CA LEU A 126 -12.93 -55.11 -29.63
C LEU A 126 -11.54 -55.74 -29.47
N PHE A 127 -10.53 -54.93 -29.22
CA PHE A 127 -9.16 -55.39 -28.95
C PHE A 127 -9.08 -56.22 -27.64
N ASN A 128 -9.75 -55.74 -26.60
CA ASN A 128 -9.79 -56.47 -25.32
C ASN A 128 -10.54 -57.80 -25.42
N GLU A 129 -11.50 -57.93 -26.37
CA GLU A 129 -12.22 -59.16 -26.71
C GLU A 129 -11.45 -60.05 -27.69
N GLY A 130 -10.28 -59.63 -28.16
CA GLY A 130 -9.49 -60.37 -29.15
C GLY A 130 -10.07 -60.33 -30.57
N ALA A 131 -11.01 -59.40 -30.87
CA ALA A 131 -11.72 -59.36 -32.15
C ALA A 131 -10.95 -58.55 -33.23
N ILE A 132 -9.90 -57.78 -32.88
CA ILE A 132 -9.09 -57.02 -33.82
C ILE A 132 -7.60 -57.19 -33.51
N SER A 133 -6.74 -56.89 -34.49
CA SER A 133 -5.28 -56.96 -34.33
C SER A 133 -4.73 -55.80 -33.51
N ALA A 134 -3.54 -55.98 -32.93
CA ALA A 134 -2.83 -54.88 -32.24
C ALA A 134 -2.52 -53.73 -33.19
N GLU A 135 -2.19 -54.03 -34.45
CA GLU A 135 -1.91 -53.01 -35.46
C GLU A 135 -3.12 -52.09 -35.72
N GLU A 136 -4.31 -52.71 -35.91
CA GLU A 136 -5.57 -51.95 -36.09
C GLU A 136 -5.88 -51.10 -34.84
N TYR A 137 -5.71 -51.64 -33.63
CA TYR A 137 -5.94 -50.91 -32.40
C TYR A 137 -4.99 -49.71 -32.30
N GLU A 138 -3.69 -49.88 -32.55
CA GLU A 138 -2.68 -48.77 -32.50
C GLU A 138 -2.96 -47.71 -33.55
N GLU A 139 -3.45 -48.09 -34.74
CA GLU A 139 -3.87 -47.09 -35.74
C GLU A 139 -4.97 -46.17 -35.24
N TYR A 140 -6.04 -46.71 -34.68
CA TYR A 140 -7.14 -45.88 -34.14
C TYR A 140 -6.71 -45.08 -32.89
N LYS A 141 -5.85 -45.63 -32.07
CA LYS A 141 -5.23 -44.90 -30.95
C LYS A 141 -4.41 -43.70 -31.42
N ASN A 142 -3.59 -43.88 -32.44
CA ASN A 142 -2.77 -42.81 -32.99
C ASN A 142 -3.63 -41.70 -33.65
N ARG A 143 -4.72 -42.05 -34.35
CA ARG A 143 -5.68 -41.09 -34.90
C ARG A 143 -6.36 -40.30 -33.78
N PHE A 144 -6.76 -40.97 -32.70
CA PHE A 144 -7.32 -40.29 -31.54
C PHE A 144 -6.31 -39.32 -30.89
N LEU A 145 -5.09 -39.76 -30.61
CA LEU A 145 -4.05 -38.91 -30.03
C LEU A 145 -3.72 -37.67 -30.89
N SER A 146 -3.70 -37.86 -32.23
CA SER A 146 -3.51 -36.76 -33.16
C SER A 146 -4.66 -35.75 -33.11
N SER A 147 -5.91 -36.24 -33.07
CA SER A 147 -7.10 -35.35 -32.95
C SER A 147 -7.17 -34.65 -31.58
N GLU A 148 -6.79 -35.34 -30.51
CA GLU A 148 -6.68 -34.76 -29.17
C GLU A 148 -5.66 -33.63 -29.12
N ALA A 149 -4.49 -33.80 -29.72
CA ALA A 149 -3.45 -32.78 -29.80
C ALA A 149 -3.95 -31.50 -30.54
N LYS A 150 -4.66 -31.71 -31.68
CA LYS A 150 -5.29 -30.59 -32.42
C LYS A 150 -6.37 -29.89 -31.60
N PHE A 151 -7.17 -30.64 -30.89
CA PHE A 151 -8.22 -30.08 -30.05
C PHE A 151 -7.61 -29.25 -28.88
N LYS A 152 -6.59 -29.74 -28.21
CA LYS A 152 -5.85 -29.00 -27.17
C LYS A 152 -5.21 -27.72 -27.74
N GLN A 153 -4.70 -27.77 -28.96
CA GLN A 153 -4.12 -26.60 -29.60
C GLN A 153 -5.17 -25.49 -29.84
N ILE A 154 -6.37 -25.84 -30.36
CA ILE A 154 -7.41 -24.85 -30.60
C ILE A 154 -8.02 -24.32 -29.29
N GLU A 155 -8.11 -25.13 -28.24
CA GLU A 155 -8.51 -24.66 -26.90
C GLU A 155 -7.54 -23.61 -26.33
N VAL A 156 -6.23 -23.77 -26.56
CA VAL A 156 -5.26 -22.74 -26.20
C VAL A 156 -5.48 -21.47 -27.00
N GLU A 157 -5.69 -21.60 -28.33
CA GLU A 157 -5.98 -20.47 -29.20
C GLU A 157 -7.25 -19.73 -28.76
N GLU A 158 -8.32 -20.44 -28.45
CA GLU A 158 -9.55 -19.87 -27.87
C GLU A 158 -9.30 -19.13 -26.53
N ASN A 159 -8.53 -19.75 -25.63
CA ASN A 159 -8.21 -19.10 -24.36
C ASN A 159 -7.34 -17.83 -24.52
N GLU A 160 -6.58 -17.74 -25.60
CA GLU A 160 -5.79 -16.53 -25.92
C GLU A 160 -6.63 -15.37 -26.46
N THR A 161 -7.86 -15.65 -26.91
CA THR A 161 -8.85 -14.60 -27.28
C THR A 161 -9.48 -13.94 -26.07
N LYS A 162 -9.41 -14.57 -24.92
CA LYS A 162 -10.02 -14.13 -23.67
C LYS A 162 -8.97 -13.44 -22.81
N ILE A 163 -9.08 -12.13 -22.66
CA ILE A 163 -8.18 -11.33 -21.82
C ILE A 163 -8.69 -11.44 -20.38
N ARG A 164 -7.86 -11.99 -19.48
CA ARG A 164 -8.21 -12.24 -18.08
C ARG A 164 -7.30 -11.52 -17.11
N ALA A 165 -7.84 -11.22 -15.92
CA ALA A 165 -7.10 -10.62 -14.83
C ALA A 165 -5.98 -11.56 -14.31
N PRO A 166 -4.71 -11.12 -14.29
CA PRO A 166 -3.60 -11.96 -13.82
C PRO A 166 -3.56 -12.11 -12.29
N PHE A 167 -4.14 -11.18 -11.56
CA PHE A 167 -4.28 -11.16 -10.10
C PHE A 167 -5.51 -10.36 -9.68
N GLN A 168 -5.86 -10.42 -8.41
CA GLN A 168 -6.94 -9.63 -7.83
C GLN A 168 -6.53 -8.16 -7.72
N GLY A 169 -7.41 -7.25 -8.10
CA GLY A 169 -7.14 -5.80 -8.05
C GLY A 169 -8.32 -4.95 -8.47
N VAL A 170 -8.03 -3.70 -8.75
CA VAL A 170 -8.98 -2.70 -9.25
C VAL A 170 -8.51 -2.23 -10.62
N ILE A 171 -9.44 -2.07 -11.55
CA ILE A 171 -9.17 -1.50 -12.87
C ILE A 171 -8.98 0.01 -12.71
N THR A 172 -7.79 0.50 -12.97
CA THR A 172 -7.47 1.93 -12.79
C THR A 172 -7.74 2.77 -14.02
N SER A 173 -7.54 2.19 -15.22
CA SER A 173 -7.73 2.89 -16.48
C SER A 173 -8.02 1.92 -17.62
N ARG A 174 -8.81 2.37 -18.58
CA ARG A 174 -9.17 1.64 -19.79
C ARG A 174 -8.72 2.42 -21.02
N TYR A 175 -7.77 1.88 -21.76
CA TYR A 175 -7.20 2.53 -22.95
C TYR A 175 -7.81 2.09 -24.28
N ALA A 176 -8.54 0.98 -24.28
CA ALA A 176 -9.14 0.42 -25.48
C ALA A 176 -10.68 0.48 -25.41
N VAL A 177 -11.29 0.53 -26.57
CA VAL A 177 -12.75 0.50 -26.75
C VAL A 177 -13.13 -0.69 -27.64
N PRO A 178 -14.35 -1.22 -27.54
CA PRO A 178 -14.84 -2.24 -28.49
C PRO A 178 -14.67 -1.79 -29.93
N GLY A 179 -14.26 -2.70 -30.79
CA GLY A 179 -13.93 -2.42 -32.20
C GLY A 179 -12.50 -1.92 -32.44
N ALA A 180 -11.73 -1.63 -31.39
CA ALA A 180 -10.34 -1.22 -31.55
C ALA A 180 -9.42 -2.39 -31.95
N PHE A 181 -8.47 -2.13 -32.85
CA PHE A 181 -7.40 -3.07 -33.15
C PHE A 181 -6.33 -2.99 -32.05
N VAL A 182 -6.06 -4.10 -31.38
CA VAL A 182 -5.12 -4.18 -30.26
C VAL A 182 -3.97 -5.14 -30.57
N THR A 183 -2.80 -4.80 -30.07
CA THR A 183 -1.56 -5.58 -30.27
C THR A 183 -0.93 -5.92 -28.92
N PRO A 184 -0.17 -7.01 -28.83
CA PRO A 184 0.61 -7.31 -27.65
C PRO A 184 1.58 -6.17 -27.33
N THR A 185 1.47 -5.57 -26.14
CA THR A 185 2.45 -4.58 -25.66
C THR A 185 3.42 -5.27 -24.70
N THR A 186 4.70 -5.15 -24.96
CA THR A 186 5.78 -5.70 -24.13
C THR A 186 6.16 -4.79 -22.96
N SER A 187 5.26 -3.92 -22.51
CA SER A 187 5.51 -3.01 -21.40
C SER A 187 5.36 -3.71 -20.07
N ALA A 188 6.33 -4.51 -19.68
CA ALA A 188 6.55 -4.86 -18.29
C ALA A 188 7.17 -3.64 -17.57
N SER A 189 6.36 -2.68 -17.16
CA SER A 189 6.81 -1.68 -16.19
C SER A 189 6.84 -2.32 -14.81
N SER A 190 7.94 -2.97 -14.48
CA SER A 190 8.25 -3.30 -13.10
C SER A 190 8.70 -2.00 -12.43
N SER A 191 7.82 -1.34 -11.70
CA SER A 191 8.26 -0.34 -10.72
C SER A 191 8.99 -1.09 -9.60
N ARG A 192 10.28 -0.80 -9.48
CA ARG A 192 11.12 -1.12 -8.33
C ARG A 192 10.79 -0.17 -7.19
#